data_83eb8568408e742b4233608617c0c6f6
#
_entry.id   83eb8568408e742b4233608617c0c6f6
#
_cell.length_a   1.000
_cell.length_b   1.000
_cell.length_c   1.000
_cell.angle_alpha   90.00
_cell.angle_beta   90.00
_cell.angle_gamma   90.00
#
_symmetry.space_group_name_H-M   'P 1'
#
loop_
_entity.id
_entity.type
_entity.pdbx_description
1 polymer ?
#
loop_
_entity_poly.entity_id
_entity_poly.type
_entity_poly.pdbx_seq_one_letter_code
_entity_poly.pdbx_strand_id
1 'polypeptide(L)'
;MNSRNIVFLIAGLALVGFAAAAYIYNSSRGANPSAAHAQGPNAPASPTSLDTGSAGTPAAPVDDATFGNVSAAQASAAMASPAAVPRDNALVRAHSPAVGPVAAKVTIVEFFDPACEACRAFYPIVKQTMAQYPGEVRLVLRYAPLHQGSDEAVRILETARLQKVFIPVLEALLARQPEWAAHDRMDLDKAWSIAGDAGLDLEKAGQARLAPKITAALNQDIEDFKAVGVSQTPTFFVNGKPLQDFGVRQFQDLVQGEVAAAR
;
A
#
# COMPACT_ATOMS: atom_id res chain seq x y z
N MET A 1 -28.08 12.18 -48.55
CA MET A 1 -26.78 11.49 -48.27
C MET A 1 -27.10 10.15 -47.61
N ASN A 2 -26.70 9.03 -48.20
CA ASN A 2 -27.04 7.69 -47.69
C ASN A 2 -26.21 7.34 -46.44
N SER A 3 -26.84 6.71 -45.46
CA SER A 3 -26.21 6.28 -44.20
C SER A 3 -24.87 5.54 -44.37
N ARG A 4 -24.68 4.82 -45.46
CA ARG A 4 -23.43 4.13 -45.80
C ARG A 4 -22.26 5.09 -46.05
N ASN A 5 -22.49 6.29 -46.60
CA ASN A 5 -21.43 7.26 -46.86
C ASN A 5 -20.99 8.00 -45.59
N ILE A 6 -21.85 8.11 -44.59
CA ILE A 6 -21.53 8.70 -43.30
C ILE A 6 -20.58 7.79 -42.50
N VAL A 7 -20.81 6.46 -42.54
CA VAL A 7 -19.96 5.49 -41.83
C VAL A 7 -18.52 5.47 -42.38
N PHE A 8 -18.35 5.58 -43.71
CA PHE A 8 -17.02 5.64 -44.31
C PHE A 8 -16.28 6.96 -44.03
N LEU A 9 -16.99 8.05 -43.86
CA LEU A 9 -16.39 9.35 -43.54
C LEU A 9 -15.90 9.41 -42.09
N ILE A 10 -16.63 8.80 -41.15
CA ILE A 10 -16.25 8.70 -39.74
C ILE A 10 -15.06 7.72 -39.55
N ALA A 11 -15.05 6.59 -40.27
CA ALA A 11 -13.95 5.64 -40.23
C ALA A 11 -12.64 6.23 -40.82
N GLY A 12 -12.73 7.04 -41.87
CA GLY A 12 -11.56 7.70 -42.46
C GLY A 12 -10.93 8.74 -41.56
N LEU A 13 -11.73 9.54 -40.85
CA LEU A 13 -11.25 10.54 -39.90
C LEU A 13 -10.56 9.91 -38.65
N ALA A 14 -11.04 8.78 -38.19
CA ALA A 14 -10.42 8.06 -37.06
C ALA A 14 -9.03 7.50 -37.42
N LEU A 15 -8.83 7.00 -38.63
CA LEU A 15 -7.55 6.46 -39.11
C LEU A 15 -6.48 7.57 -39.29
N VAL A 16 -6.84 8.75 -39.76
CA VAL A 16 -5.92 9.89 -39.92
C VAL A 16 -5.50 10.44 -38.54
N GLY A 17 -6.42 10.50 -37.58
CA GLY A 17 -6.12 10.91 -36.21
C GLY A 17 -5.13 9.96 -35.47
N PHE A 18 -5.24 8.65 -35.70
CA PHE A 18 -4.35 7.68 -35.11
C PHE A 18 -2.91 7.73 -35.69
N ALA A 19 -2.78 7.96 -36.98
CA ALA A 19 -1.48 8.12 -37.65
C ALA A 19 -0.73 9.38 -37.20
N ALA A 20 -1.43 10.49 -37.00
CA ALA A 20 -0.85 11.75 -36.53
C ALA A 20 -0.38 11.63 -35.06
N ALA A 21 -1.15 10.99 -34.20
CA ALA A 21 -0.77 10.76 -32.79
C ALA A 21 0.46 9.84 -32.67
N ALA A 22 0.55 8.79 -33.48
CA ALA A 22 1.70 7.90 -33.51
C ALA A 22 2.99 8.58 -34.02
N TYR A 23 2.86 9.48 -34.99
CA TYR A 23 4.00 10.24 -35.51
C TYR A 23 4.55 11.25 -34.50
N ILE A 24 3.69 11.97 -33.79
CA ILE A 24 4.11 12.92 -32.73
C ILE A 24 4.74 12.16 -31.54
N TYR A 25 4.19 11.01 -31.14
CA TYR A 25 4.74 10.18 -30.07
C TYR A 25 6.15 9.64 -30.40
N ASN A 26 6.40 9.27 -31.65
CA ASN A 26 7.70 8.75 -32.06
C ASN A 26 8.76 9.86 -32.28
N SER A 27 8.35 11.07 -32.65
CA SER A 27 9.26 12.21 -32.85
C SER A 27 9.80 12.80 -31.54
N SER A 28 9.14 12.61 -30.42
CA SER A 28 9.57 13.09 -29.09
C SER A 28 10.60 12.19 -28.39
N ARG A 29 10.93 11.03 -28.95
CA ARG A 29 11.92 10.09 -28.38
C ARG A 29 13.37 10.25 -28.93
N GLY A 30 13.62 11.21 -29.78
CA GLY A 30 14.88 11.36 -30.52
C GLY A 30 15.81 12.49 -30.08
N ALA A 31 15.82 12.92 -28.80
CA ALA A 31 16.81 13.89 -28.36
C ALA A 31 17.42 13.47 -27.02
N ASN A 32 18.54 12.75 -27.13
CA ASN A 32 19.45 12.46 -26.01
C ASN A 32 20.68 13.35 -26.19
N PRO A 33 20.98 14.34 -25.36
CA PRO A 33 22.29 14.98 -25.37
C PRO A 33 23.26 14.20 -24.49
N SER A 34 24.31 13.80 -25.15
CA SER A 34 25.51 13.12 -24.71
C SER A 34 26.20 13.80 -23.53
N ALA A 35 26.83 12.96 -22.72
CA ALA A 35 27.70 13.25 -21.62
C ALA A 35 28.86 14.21 -21.96
N ALA A 36 29.20 15.07 -21.03
CA ALA A 36 30.53 15.68 -20.93
C ALA A 36 31.09 15.47 -19.51
N HIS A 37 32.14 14.73 -19.46
CA HIS A 37 33.07 14.55 -18.34
C HIS A 37 33.67 15.89 -17.91
N ALA A 38 33.80 16.08 -16.59
CA ALA A 38 34.88 16.89 -16.01
C ALA A 38 35.33 16.25 -14.70
N GLN A 39 36.61 15.86 -14.71
CA GLN A 39 37.38 15.29 -13.61
C GLN A 39 37.91 16.37 -12.68
N GLY A 40 37.88 16.10 -11.38
CA GLY A 40 38.80 16.26 -10.27
C GLY A 40 39.49 17.61 -10.03
N PRO A 41 40.35 17.78 -9.02
CA PRO A 41 40.74 16.87 -7.95
C PRO A 41 40.80 17.53 -6.54
N ASN A 42 41.19 16.74 -5.54
CA ASN A 42 41.87 17.06 -4.28
C ASN A 42 41.08 16.86 -2.98
N ALA A 43 41.36 15.73 -2.38
CA ALA A 43 41.63 15.65 -0.95
C ALA A 43 43.06 16.15 -0.71
N PRO A 44 43.48 16.61 0.48
CA PRO A 44 43.74 15.66 1.56
C PRO A 44 43.61 16.22 3.00
N ALA A 45 43.86 15.29 3.92
CA ALA A 45 44.50 15.39 5.22
C ALA A 45 43.61 15.60 6.47
N SER A 46 43.48 14.54 7.21
CA SER A 46 43.56 14.58 8.69
C SER A 46 44.94 15.05 9.13
N PRO A 47 45.08 15.68 10.27
CA PRO A 47 45.77 14.95 11.31
C PRO A 47 45.33 15.19 12.77
N THR A 48 45.62 14.18 13.58
CA THR A 48 46.42 14.20 14.82
C THR A 48 45.70 14.43 16.14
N SER A 49 45.75 13.41 16.94
CA SER A 49 45.67 13.23 18.36
C SER A 49 46.48 14.25 19.22
N LEU A 50 46.02 14.52 20.43
CA LEU A 50 46.74 14.78 21.69
C LEU A 50 45.71 14.75 22.82
N ASP A 51 45.62 13.77 23.64
CA ASP A 51 46.39 13.35 24.85
C ASP A 51 46.51 14.41 25.98
N THR A 52 46.37 13.87 27.12
CA THR A 52 46.51 14.33 28.52
C THR A 52 45.21 14.59 29.26
N GLY A 53 44.77 13.81 30.25
CA GLY A 53 45.46 13.33 31.41
C GLY A 53 44.90 14.01 32.63
N SER A 54 44.23 13.33 33.54
CA SER A 54 44.48 13.50 34.98
C SER A 54 43.47 12.76 35.86
N ALA A 55 44.01 11.96 36.64
CA ALA A 55 43.60 11.19 37.79
C ALA A 55 42.73 11.92 38.84
N GLY A 56 41.89 11.13 39.53
CA GLY A 56 41.22 11.50 40.77
C GLY A 56 40.53 10.30 41.39
N THR A 57 41.15 9.71 42.34
CA THR A 57 40.85 8.52 43.16
C THR A 57 39.86 8.88 44.29
N PRO A 58 39.47 7.94 45.18
CA PRO A 58 38.15 7.33 45.34
C PRO A 58 37.43 7.78 46.61
N ALA A 59 36.15 7.53 46.69
CA ALA A 59 35.43 7.59 47.97
C ALA A 59 34.72 6.26 48.24
N ALA A 60 34.87 5.81 49.47
CA ALA A 60 34.53 4.54 50.03
C ALA A 60 33.01 4.37 50.39
N PRO A 61 32.62 3.24 50.97
CA PRO A 61 31.32 2.59 50.77
C PRO A 61 30.28 3.09 51.77
N VAL A 62 29.02 2.96 51.38
CA VAL A 62 27.87 3.09 52.29
C VAL A 62 27.10 1.79 52.36
N ASP A 63 26.84 1.41 53.58
CA ASP A 63 26.33 0.18 54.08
C ASP A 63 24.93 -0.23 53.60
N ASP A 64 24.81 -1.50 53.36
CA ASP A 64 23.74 -2.45 53.65
C ASP A 64 22.45 -1.89 54.28
N ALA A 65 21.37 -1.88 53.50
CA ALA A 65 20.00 -1.87 53.99
C ALA A 65 19.14 -2.88 53.26
N THR A 66 19.04 -4.02 53.89
CA THR A 66 17.97 -5.04 53.90
C THR A 66 16.78 -4.73 52.99
N PHE A 67 16.77 -5.29 51.80
CA PHE A 67 15.54 -5.46 51.03
C PHE A 67 15.06 -6.89 51.13
N GLY A 68 13.89 -7.01 51.81
CA GLY A 68 13.22 -8.26 52.02
C GLY A 68 12.98 -9.06 50.76
N ASN A 69 13.25 -10.30 50.90
CA ASN A 69 13.04 -11.38 49.94
C ASN A 69 11.56 -11.49 49.59
N VAL A 70 11.12 -10.86 48.49
CA VAL A 70 9.81 -11.13 47.90
C VAL A 70 9.98 -12.27 46.92
N SER A 71 9.38 -13.38 47.28
CA SER A 71 9.37 -14.66 46.58
C SER A 71 9.08 -14.50 45.08
N ALA A 72 9.98 -15.06 44.24
CA ALA A 72 9.87 -15.13 42.78
C ALA A 72 8.69 -15.97 42.26
N ALA A 73 7.74 -16.33 43.12
CA ALA A 73 6.59 -17.17 42.77
C ALA A 73 5.29 -16.39 42.46
N GLN A 74 5.26 -15.07 42.60
CA GLN A 74 4.04 -14.26 42.35
C GLN A 74 4.10 -13.30 41.19
N ALA A 75 5.18 -13.26 40.41
CA ALA A 75 5.29 -12.43 39.19
C ALA A 75 4.92 -13.16 37.89
N SER A 76 4.44 -14.41 37.95
CA SER A 76 4.15 -15.22 36.77
C SER A 76 2.68 -15.30 36.36
N ALA A 77 1.81 -14.45 36.90
CA ALA A 77 0.36 -14.56 36.68
C ALA A 77 -0.29 -13.26 36.21
N ALA A 78 0.30 -12.53 35.26
CA ALA A 78 -0.41 -11.43 34.58
C ALA A 78 0.22 -11.02 33.24
N MET A 79 0.63 -11.98 32.42
CA MET A 79 0.77 -11.74 30.97
C MET A 79 -0.09 -12.77 30.23
N ALA A 80 -1.40 -12.62 30.32
CA ALA A 80 -2.28 -13.25 29.38
C ALA A 80 -1.92 -12.65 28.01
N SER A 81 -1.20 -13.41 27.18
CA SER A 81 -1.08 -13.11 25.76
C SER A 81 -2.48 -12.82 25.21
N PRO A 82 -2.71 -11.74 24.47
CA PRO A 82 -3.99 -11.55 23.80
C PRO A 82 -4.26 -12.83 23.02
N ALA A 83 -5.45 -13.43 23.23
CA ALA A 83 -5.84 -14.66 22.57
C ALA A 83 -5.59 -14.46 21.08
N ALA A 84 -4.70 -15.27 20.49
CA ALA A 84 -4.34 -15.17 19.09
C ALA A 84 -5.61 -15.28 18.26
N VAL A 85 -6.00 -14.19 17.61
CA VAL A 85 -7.13 -14.18 16.68
C VAL A 85 -6.80 -15.24 15.63
N PRO A 86 -7.69 -16.21 15.34
CA PRO A 86 -7.45 -17.19 14.30
C PRO A 86 -7.02 -16.45 13.01
N ARG A 87 -5.91 -16.85 12.40
CA ARG A 87 -5.34 -16.15 11.23
C ARG A 87 -6.36 -15.91 10.13
N ASP A 88 -7.25 -16.88 9.90
CA ASP A 88 -8.30 -16.77 8.89
C ASP A 88 -9.26 -15.60 9.14
N ASN A 89 -9.60 -15.33 10.42
CA ASN A 89 -10.45 -14.20 10.78
C ASN A 89 -9.72 -12.84 10.69
N ALA A 90 -8.38 -12.83 10.84
CA ALA A 90 -7.59 -11.60 10.72
C ALA A 90 -7.30 -11.21 9.26
N LEU A 91 -7.34 -12.18 8.32
CA LEU A 91 -7.10 -11.91 6.91
C LEU A 91 -8.33 -11.34 6.19
N VAL A 92 -9.55 -11.80 6.54
CA VAL A 92 -10.78 -11.37 5.88
C VAL A 92 -11.80 -10.90 6.93
N ARG A 93 -12.28 -9.68 6.81
CA ARG A 93 -13.31 -9.11 7.68
C ARG A 93 -14.56 -8.74 6.86
N ALA A 94 -15.69 -8.70 7.52
CA ALA A 94 -16.95 -8.31 6.88
C ALA A 94 -16.93 -6.86 6.32
N HIS A 95 -16.09 -6.00 6.89
CA HIS A 95 -15.92 -4.62 6.43
C HIS A 95 -14.91 -4.48 5.29
N SER A 96 -14.12 -5.52 4.98
CA SER A 96 -13.05 -5.42 3.98
C SER A 96 -13.61 -5.17 2.58
N PRO A 97 -13.09 -4.18 1.83
CA PRO A 97 -13.41 -4.02 0.43
C PRO A 97 -12.98 -5.26 -0.36
N ALA A 98 -13.86 -5.73 -1.24
CA ALA A 98 -13.60 -6.90 -2.07
C ALA A 98 -13.92 -6.61 -3.54
N VAL A 99 -13.10 -7.15 -4.44
CA VAL A 99 -13.24 -7.06 -5.90
C VAL A 99 -13.29 -8.47 -6.47
N GLY A 100 -14.25 -8.74 -7.34
CA GLY A 100 -14.47 -10.06 -7.92
C GLY A 100 -15.65 -10.80 -7.28
N PRO A 101 -15.93 -12.04 -7.73
CA PRO A 101 -17.10 -12.80 -7.30
C PRO A 101 -17.01 -13.21 -5.83
N VAL A 102 -18.10 -13.09 -5.11
CA VAL A 102 -18.20 -13.56 -3.70
C VAL A 102 -17.95 -15.07 -3.59
N ALA A 103 -18.39 -15.83 -4.61
CA ALA A 103 -18.24 -17.29 -4.68
C ALA A 103 -16.88 -17.76 -5.22
N ALA A 104 -15.92 -16.85 -5.46
CA ALA A 104 -14.59 -17.22 -5.91
C ALA A 104 -13.91 -18.17 -4.93
N LYS A 105 -13.34 -19.26 -5.43
CA LYS A 105 -12.67 -20.28 -4.63
C LYS A 105 -11.28 -19.84 -4.16
N VAL A 106 -10.66 -18.87 -4.84
CA VAL A 106 -9.35 -18.31 -4.50
C VAL A 106 -9.52 -16.87 -4.04
N THR A 107 -9.03 -16.59 -2.85
CA THR A 107 -9.04 -15.26 -2.25
C THR A 107 -7.62 -14.74 -2.14
N ILE A 108 -7.31 -13.66 -2.85
CA ILE A 108 -6.11 -12.84 -2.63
C ILE A 108 -6.46 -11.85 -1.53
N VAL A 109 -5.65 -11.79 -0.48
CA VAL A 109 -5.71 -10.72 0.53
C VAL A 109 -4.48 -9.86 0.36
N GLU A 110 -4.67 -8.57 0.19
CA GLU A 110 -3.59 -7.58 0.12
C GLU A 110 -3.70 -6.64 1.31
N PHE A 111 -2.69 -6.66 2.18
CA PHE A 111 -2.47 -5.57 3.14
C PHE A 111 -1.80 -4.42 2.40
N PHE A 112 -2.51 -3.32 2.32
CA PHE A 112 -2.30 -2.28 1.35
C PHE A 112 -2.29 -0.90 2.02
N ASP A 113 -1.40 -0.04 1.55
CA ASP A 113 -1.33 1.37 1.94
C ASP A 113 -1.58 2.23 0.70
N PRO A 114 -2.58 3.14 0.72
CA PRO A 114 -2.86 4.00 -0.43
C PRO A 114 -1.69 4.88 -0.86
N ALA A 115 -0.79 5.23 0.06
CA ALA A 115 0.38 6.07 -0.21
C ALA A 115 1.63 5.27 -0.60
N CYS A 116 1.59 3.94 -0.51
CA CYS A 116 2.74 3.08 -0.83
C CYS A 116 2.95 2.97 -2.34
N GLU A 117 4.14 3.37 -2.84
CA GLU A 117 4.50 3.29 -4.25
C GLU A 117 4.53 1.87 -4.78
N ALA A 118 4.98 0.90 -3.96
CA ALA A 118 5.00 -0.51 -4.33
C ALA A 118 3.57 -1.05 -4.48
N CYS A 119 2.59 -0.61 -3.65
CA CYS A 119 1.17 -0.94 -3.80
C CYS A 119 0.65 -0.42 -5.15
N ARG A 120 0.94 0.85 -5.46
CA ARG A 120 0.59 1.44 -6.76
C ARG A 120 1.15 0.65 -7.94
N ALA A 121 2.44 0.30 -7.86
CA ALA A 121 3.12 -0.43 -8.93
C ALA A 121 2.58 -1.85 -9.10
N PHE A 122 2.13 -2.49 -8.00
CA PHE A 122 1.67 -3.87 -8.01
C PHE A 122 0.18 -4.02 -8.35
N TYR A 123 -0.64 -3.00 -8.15
CA TYR A 123 -2.08 -3.02 -8.40
C TYR A 123 -2.46 -3.49 -9.83
N PRO A 124 -1.83 -3.00 -10.93
CA PRO A 124 -2.12 -3.50 -12.27
C PRO A 124 -1.75 -4.99 -12.45
N ILE A 125 -0.74 -5.49 -11.74
CA ILE A 125 -0.32 -6.89 -11.77
C ILE A 125 -1.40 -7.77 -11.13
N VAL A 126 -1.94 -7.35 -9.99
CA VAL A 126 -3.06 -8.03 -9.32
C VAL A 126 -4.28 -8.09 -10.24
N LYS A 127 -4.66 -6.96 -10.87
CA LYS A 127 -5.77 -6.91 -11.83
C LYS A 127 -5.54 -7.85 -13.02
N GLN A 128 -4.34 -7.84 -13.59
CA GLN A 128 -3.99 -8.72 -14.71
C GLN A 128 -4.05 -10.20 -14.31
N THR A 129 -3.55 -10.54 -13.12
CA THR A 129 -3.58 -11.91 -12.62
C THR A 129 -5.02 -12.39 -12.40
N MET A 130 -5.87 -11.56 -11.78
CA MET A 130 -7.29 -11.88 -11.62
C MET A 130 -8.01 -12.08 -12.96
N ALA A 131 -7.66 -11.27 -13.97
CA ALA A 131 -8.25 -11.38 -15.31
C ALA A 131 -7.91 -12.70 -16.04
N GLN A 132 -6.85 -13.40 -15.65
CA GLN A 132 -6.51 -14.72 -16.18
C GLN A 132 -7.43 -15.83 -15.63
N TYR A 133 -8.13 -15.57 -14.50
CA TYR A 133 -8.99 -16.55 -13.83
C TYR A 133 -10.38 -15.96 -13.54
N PRO A 134 -11.14 -15.63 -14.60
CA PRO A 134 -12.45 -14.98 -14.46
C PRO A 134 -13.40 -15.86 -13.67
N GLY A 135 -13.98 -15.32 -12.62
CA GLY A 135 -14.92 -16.04 -11.77
C GLY A 135 -14.29 -16.91 -10.66
N GLU A 136 -12.99 -17.22 -10.75
CA GLU A 136 -12.30 -18.11 -9.82
C GLU A 136 -11.54 -17.39 -8.71
N VAL A 137 -11.13 -16.13 -8.95
CA VAL A 137 -10.29 -15.34 -8.05
C VAL A 137 -10.99 -14.06 -7.63
N ARG A 138 -10.89 -13.70 -6.35
CA ARG A 138 -11.27 -12.38 -5.81
C ARG A 138 -10.13 -11.75 -5.04
N LEU A 139 -10.12 -10.42 -4.99
CA LEU A 139 -9.23 -9.63 -4.16
C LEU A 139 -9.99 -9.11 -2.94
N VAL A 140 -9.38 -9.19 -1.77
CA VAL A 140 -9.80 -8.54 -0.53
C VAL A 140 -8.70 -7.57 -0.12
N LEU A 141 -9.04 -6.29 0.02
CA LEU A 141 -8.12 -5.27 0.48
C LEU A 141 -8.23 -5.09 1.99
N ARG A 142 -7.09 -5.06 2.67
CA ARG A 142 -6.95 -4.76 4.09
C ARG A 142 -6.05 -3.55 4.25
N TYR A 143 -6.45 -2.62 5.08
CA TYR A 143 -5.69 -1.39 5.24
C TYR A 143 -4.52 -1.56 6.20
N ALA A 144 -3.33 -1.16 5.74
CA ALA A 144 -2.11 -1.10 6.54
C ALA A 144 -1.44 0.28 6.33
N PRO A 145 -1.98 1.35 6.95
CA PRO A 145 -1.50 2.72 6.75
C PRO A 145 -0.16 2.92 7.47
N LEU A 146 0.93 2.56 6.80
CA LEU A 146 2.29 2.61 7.34
C LEU A 146 2.98 3.96 7.07
N HIS A 147 2.49 4.75 6.10
CA HIS A 147 3.00 6.09 5.83
C HIS A 147 2.22 7.13 6.63
N GLN A 148 2.90 8.21 7.01
CA GLN A 148 2.27 9.32 7.74
C GLN A 148 1.13 9.92 6.89
N GLY A 149 -0.09 9.99 7.45
CA GLY A 149 -1.28 10.53 6.77
C GLY A 149 -2.03 9.52 5.90
N SER A 150 -1.54 8.29 5.72
CA SER A 150 -2.26 7.25 4.99
C SER A 150 -3.59 6.85 5.61
N ASP A 151 -3.75 7.06 6.90
CA ASP A 151 -5.03 6.85 7.60
C ASP A 151 -6.13 7.76 7.05
N GLU A 152 -5.82 9.01 6.68
CA GLU A 152 -6.79 9.88 6.02
C GLU A 152 -7.09 9.42 4.59
N ALA A 153 -6.10 8.93 3.84
CA ALA A 153 -6.34 8.34 2.53
C ALA A 153 -7.23 7.09 2.60
N VAL A 154 -7.10 6.27 3.67
CA VAL A 154 -8.04 5.18 3.95
C VAL A 154 -9.44 5.71 4.22
N ARG A 155 -9.60 6.83 4.94
CA ARG A 155 -10.92 7.45 5.17
C ARG A 155 -11.55 7.94 3.87
N ILE A 156 -10.76 8.47 2.92
CA ILE A 156 -11.25 8.80 1.57
C ILE A 156 -11.83 7.54 0.92
N LEU A 157 -11.09 6.44 0.90
CA LEU A 157 -11.52 5.18 0.29
C LEU A 157 -12.76 4.59 0.97
N GLU A 158 -12.85 4.65 2.28
CA GLU A 158 -14.03 4.15 3.01
C GLU A 158 -15.26 5.02 2.77
N THR A 159 -15.11 6.35 2.65
CA THR A 159 -16.24 7.21 2.25
C THR A 159 -16.67 6.96 0.80
N ALA A 160 -15.71 6.69 -0.10
CA ALA A 160 -15.99 6.28 -1.48
C ALA A 160 -16.74 4.94 -1.52
N ARG A 161 -16.40 4.00 -0.63
CA ARG A 161 -17.11 2.73 -0.49
C ARG A 161 -18.55 2.93 -0.06
N LEU A 162 -18.82 3.82 0.90
CA LEU A 162 -20.17 4.17 1.31
C LEU A 162 -21.00 4.77 0.18
N GLN A 163 -20.35 5.51 -0.72
CA GLN A 163 -21.00 6.14 -1.88
C GLN A 163 -20.99 5.24 -3.12
N LYS A 164 -20.45 4.00 -3.03
CA LYS A 164 -20.37 3.02 -4.14
C LYS A 164 -19.47 3.47 -5.31
N VAL A 165 -18.50 4.33 -5.04
CA VAL A 165 -17.49 4.81 -5.99
C VAL A 165 -16.07 4.40 -5.59
N PHE A 166 -15.95 3.31 -4.82
CA PHE A 166 -14.68 2.83 -4.28
C PHE A 166 -13.61 2.59 -5.36
N ILE A 167 -13.95 1.82 -6.41
CA ILE A 167 -12.99 1.46 -7.46
C ILE A 167 -12.52 2.67 -8.26
N PRO A 168 -13.39 3.54 -8.79
CA PRO A 168 -12.96 4.77 -9.46
C PRO A 168 -12.03 5.62 -8.59
N VAL A 169 -12.35 5.81 -7.31
CA VAL A 169 -11.55 6.61 -6.39
C VAL A 169 -10.21 5.95 -6.07
N LEU A 170 -10.19 4.63 -5.80
CA LEU A 170 -8.97 3.87 -5.58
C LEU A 170 -8.01 3.98 -6.79
N GLU A 171 -8.52 3.75 -7.99
CA GLU A 171 -7.73 3.81 -9.22
C GLU A 171 -7.21 5.23 -9.50
N ALA A 172 -8.00 6.26 -9.25
CA ALA A 172 -7.59 7.65 -9.40
C ALA A 172 -6.49 8.04 -8.40
N LEU A 173 -6.64 7.66 -7.12
CA LEU A 173 -5.64 7.90 -6.10
C LEU A 173 -4.32 7.20 -6.41
N LEU A 174 -4.36 5.93 -6.85
CA LEU A 174 -3.16 5.19 -7.24
C LEU A 174 -2.51 5.78 -8.50
N ALA A 175 -3.30 6.09 -9.54
CA ALA A 175 -2.78 6.64 -10.79
C ALA A 175 -2.08 7.99 -10.58
N ARG A 176 -2.63 8.83 -9.71
CA ARG A 176 -2.14 10.17 -9.42
C ARG A 176 -1.36 10.24 -8.09
N GLN A 177 -0.94 9.10 -7.55
CA GLN A 177 -0.23 9.03 -6.27
C GLN A 177 0.96 9.99 -6.17
N PRO A 178 1.82 10.18 -7.20
CA PRO A 178 2.94 11.12 -7.12
C PRO A 178 2.53 12.59 -6.91
N GLU A 179 1.26 12.94 -7.17
CA GLU A 179 0.75 14.31 -6.97
C GLU A 179 0.40 14.59 -5.50
N TRP A 180 0.05 13.55 -4.72
CA TRP A 180 -0.43 13.71 -3.35
C TRP A 180 0.35 12.94 -2.28
N ALA A 181 1.09 11.88 -2.67
CA ALA A 181 1.91 11.06 -1.78
C ALA A 181 3.36 11.01 -2.27
N ALA A 182 4.08 12.11 -2.16
CA ALA A 182 5.52 12.16 -2.38
C ALA A 182 6.26 11.69 -1.13
N HIS A 183 7.48 11.13 -1.30
CA HIS A 183 8.27 10.49 -0.23
C HIS A 183 8.42 11.32 1.06
N ASP A 184 8.49 12.63 0.94
CA ASP A 184 8.77 13.57 2.02
C ASP A 184 7.57 14.43 2.42
N ARG A 185 6.48 14.35 1.66
CA ARG A 185 5.30 15.18 1.87
C ARG A 185 4.03 14.54 1.34
N MET A 186 3.00 14.52 2.18
CA MET A 186 1.65 14.12 1.81
C MET A 186 0.75 15.34 1.65
N ASP A 187 0.14 15.49 0.48
CA ASP A 187 -0.86 16.52 0.17
C ASP A 187 -2.26 15.91 0.22
N LEU A 188 -2.86 15.91 1.40
CA LEU A 188 -4.17 15.31 1.62
C LEU A 188 -5.29 16.11 0.95
N ASP A 189 -5.15 17.42 0.81
CA ASP A 189 -6.12 18.23 0.08
C ASP A 189 -6.15 17.84 -1.40
N LYS A 190 -4.97 17.56 -1.96
CA LYS A 190 -4.85 17.03 -3.31
C LYS A 190 -5.48 15.63 -3.43
N ALA A 191 -5.29 14.75 -2.45
CA ALA A 191 -5.93 13.44 -2.44
C ALA A 191 -7.47 13.55 -2.43
N TRP A 192 -8.03 14.42 -1.60
CA TRP A 192 -9.47 14.70 -1.58
C TRP A 192 -9.96 15.26 -2.92
N SER A 193 -9.22 16.20 -3.54
CA SER A 193 -9.55 16.74 -4.85
C SER A 193 -9.59 15.65 -5.92
N ILE A 194 -8.59 14.75 -5.94
CA ILE A 194 -8.53 13.61 -6.87
C ILE A 194 -9.73 12.69 -6.68
N ALA A 195 -10.11 12.42 -5.44
CA ALA A 195 -11.27 11.60 -5.13
C ALA A 195 -12.58 12.24 -5.62
N GLY A 196 -12.70 13.56 -5.49
CA GLY A 196 -13.84 14.32 -6.05
C GLY A 196 -13.90 14.23 -7.57
N ASP A 197 -12.77 14.41 -8.26
CA ASP A 197 -12.66 14.24 -9.72
C ASP A 197 -13.11 12.82 -10.15
N ALA A 198 -12.89 11.82 -9.32
CA ALA A 198 -13.29 10.43 -9.55
C ALA A 198 -14.73 10.09 -9.16
N GLY A 199 -15.53 11.10 -8.74
CA GLY A 199 -16.95 10.97 -8.48
C GLY A 199 -17.34 10.85 -7.00
N LEU A 200 -16.41 11.10 -6.07
CA LEU A 200 -16.76 11.18 -4.65
C LEU A 200 -17.46 12.51 -4.37
N ASP A 201 -18.66 12.45 -3.77
CA ASP A 201 -19.33 13.63 -3.21
C ASP A 201 -18.57 14.07 -1.95
N LEU A 202 -17.78 15.15 -2.08
CA LEU A 202 -16.89 15.63 -1.02
C LEU A 202 -17.62 16.17 0.21
N GLU A 203 -18.82 16.74 0.05
CA GLU A 203 -19.61 17.22 1.17
C GLU A 203 -20.08 16.06 2.04
N LYS A 204 -20.69 15.04 1.43
CA LYS A 204 -21.09 13.81 2.14
C LYS A 204 -19.89 13.07 2.73
N ALA A 205 -18.77 13.02 2.01
CA ALA A 205 -17.56 12.39 2.50
C ALA A 205 -16.98 13.12 3.72
N GLY A 206 -16.93 14.44 3.70
CA GLY A 206 -16.49 15.28 4.83
C GLY A 206 -17.30 15.03 6.11
N GLN A 207 -18.60 14.85 5.99
CA GLN A 207 -19.48 14.50 7.11
C GLN A 207 -19.25 13.06 7.60
N ALA A 208 -18.99 12.12 6.71
CA ALA A 208 -18.90 10.68 7.00
C ALA A 208 -17.49 10.18 7.38
N ARG A 209 -16.41 10.88 7.01
CA ARG A 209 -15.02 10.40 7.16
C ARG A 209 -14.61 10.03 8.59
N LEU A 210 -15.22 10.67 9.58
CA LEU A 210 -14.98 10.38 11.00
C LEU A 210 -16.07 9.49 11.62
N ALA A 211 -16.96 8.92 10.81
CA ALA A 211 -18.02 8.04 11.33
C ALA A 211 -17.41 6.88 12.13
N PRO A 212 -18.01 6.50 13.27
CA PRO A 212 -17.49 5.45 14.15
C PRO A 212 -17.18 4.14 13.41
N LYS A 213 -18.00 3.77 12.41
CA LYS A 213 -17.80 2.55 11.63
C LYS A 213 -16.53 2.57 10.76
N ILE A 214 -16.15 3.74 10.21
CA ILE A 214 -14.90 3.90 9.42
C ILE A 214 -13.70 3.81 10.36
N THR A 215 -13.76 4.51 11.49
CA THR A 215 -12.72 4.46 12.51
C THR A 215 -12.54 3.06 13.08
N ALA A 216 -13.63 2.34 13.34
CA ALA A 216 -13.59 0.97 13.84
C ALA A 216 -12.98 0.01 12.79
N ALA A 217 -13.34 0.13 11.51
CA ALA A 217 -12.79 -0.67 10.43
C ALA A 217 -11.27 -0.46 10.32
N LEU A 218 -10.82 0.80 10.30
CA LEU A 218 -9.40 1.15 10.24
C LEU A 218 -8.63 0.62 11.45
N ASN A 219 -9.13 0.82 12.66
CA ASN A 219 -8.48 0.32 13.88
C ASN A 219 -8.39 -1.20 13.87
N GLN A 220 -9.46 -1.90 13.45
CA GLN A 220 -9.45 -3.36 13.35
C GLN A 220 -8.41 -3.84 12.32
N ASP A 221 -8.30 -3.17 11.18
CA ASP A 221 -7.28 -3.52 10.18
C ASP A 221 -5.87 -3.30 10.71
N ILE A 222 -5.66 -2.23 11.51
CA ILE A 222 -4.37 -1.95 12.17
C ILE A 222 -4.02 -3.04 13.21
N GLU A 223 -4.99 -3.51 13.99
CA GLU A 223 -4.78 -4.61 14.92
C GLU A 223 -4.47 -5.92 14.19
N ASP A 224 -5.23 -6.20 13.13
CA ASP A 224 -5.10 -7.44 12.37
C ASP A 224 -3.77 -7.53 11.62
N PHE A 225 -3.31 -6.45 10.96
CA PHE A 225 -2.03 -6.52 10.24
C PHE A 225 -0.84 -6.74 11.19
N LYS A 226 -0.90 -6.19 12.40
CA LYS A 226 0.08 -6.45 13.46
C LYS A 226 0.01 -7.90 13.94
N ALA A 227 -1.19 -8.42 14.17
CA ALA A 227 -1.42 -9.79 14.65
C ALA A 227 -0.92 -10.86 13.66
N VAL A 228 -1.01 -10.60 12.34
CA VAL A 228 -0.50 -11.51 11.30
C VAL A 228 0.96 -11.25 10.90
N GLY A 229 1.62 -10.28 11.55
CA GLY A 229 3.04 -10.01 11.36
C GLY A 229 3.37 -9.22 10.09
N VAL A 230 2.44 -8.43 9.58
CA VAL A 230 2.68 -7.53 8.44
C VAL A 230 3.48 -6.32 8.92
N SER A 231 4.62 -6.08 8.30
CA SER A 231 5.54 -4.96 8.61
C SER A 231 5.83 -4.06 7.41
N GLN A 232 5.35 -4.43 6.23
CA GLN A 232 5.55 -3.70 4.98
C GLN A 232 4.34 -3.85 4.06
N THR A 233 4.20 -2.95 3.10
CA THR A 233 3.16 -2.99 2.08
C THR A 233 3.76 -2.95 0.67
N PRO A 234 3.16 -3.63 -0.30
CA PRO A 234 2.06 -4.58 -0.13
C PRO A 234 2.53 -5.90 0.50
N THR A 235 1.67 -6.54 1.29
CA THR A 235 1.87 -7.92 1.74
C THR A 235 0.68 -8.76 1.30
N PHE A 236 0.94 -9.90 0.66
CA PHE A 236 -0.08 -10.76 0.07
C PHE A 236 -0.23 -12.09 0.79
N PHE A 237 -1.49 -12.54 0.86
CA PHE A 237 -1.85 -13.90 1.20
C PHE A 237 -2.80 -14.43 0.12
N VAL A 238 -2.65 -15.68 -0.29
CA VAL A 238 -3.58 -16.36 -1.21
C VAL A 238 -4.13 -17.60 -0.52
N ASN A 239 -5.42 -17.65 -0.30
CA ASN A 239 -6.08 -18.70 0.50
C ASN A 239 -5.38 -18.94 1.86
N GLY A 240 -4.98 -17.86 2.53
CA GLY A 240 -4.28 -17.92 3.82
C GLY A 240 -2.78 -18.21 3.75
N LYS A 241 -2.23 -18.55 2.59
CA LYS A 241 -0.79 -18.79 2.38
C LYS A 241 -0.08 -17.47 2.11
N PRO A 242 0.92 -17.08 2.90
CA PRO A 242 1.67 -15.85 2.66
C PRO A 242 2.55 -15.95 1.42
N LEU A 243 2.67 -14.86 0.67
CA LEU A 243 3.69 -14.71 -0.37
C LEU A 243 5.06 -14.56 0.32
N GLN A 244 5.89 -15.61 0.25
CA GLN A 244 7.18 -15.66 0.94
C GLN A 244 8.20 -14.71 0.32
N ASP A 245 8.38 -14.81 -0.99
CA ASP A 245 9.29 -13.96 -1.75
C ASP A 245 8.47 -12.96 -2.56
N PHE A 246 8.66 -11.67 -2.30
CA PHE A 246 7.94 -10.62 -2.99
C PHE A 246 8.44 -10.46 -4.43
N GLY A 247 7.55 -10.73 -5.39
CA GLY A 247 7.84 -10.58 -6.81
C GLY A 247 6.64 -10.94 -7.67
N VAL A 248 6.65 -10.43 -8.91
CA VAL A 248 5.53 -10.63 -9.86
C VAL A 248 5.33 -12.10 -10.16
N ARG A 249 6.42 -12.81 -10.50
CA ARG A 249 6.36 -14.24 -10.83
C ARG A 249 5.86 -15.04 -9.62
N GLN A 250 6.45 -14.83 -8.45
CA GLN A 250 6.12 -15.55 -7.23
C GLN A 250 4.64 -15.36 -6.84
N PHE A 251 4.13 -14.14 -7.02
CA PHE A 251 2.71 -13.85 -6.81
C PHE A 251 1.83 -14.60 -7.80
N GLN A 252 2.17 -14.56 -9.09
CA GLN A 252 1.42 -15.25 -10.14
C GLN A 252 1.45 -16.77 -9.95
N ASP A 253 2.62 -17.34 -9.64
CA ASP A 253 2.80 -18.77 -9.38
C ASP A 253 1.97 -19.23 -8.17
N LEU A 254 1.92 -18.43 -7.09
CA LEU A 254 1.12 -18.71 -5.91
C LEU A 254 -0.38 -18.74 -6.25
N VAL A 255 -0.86 -17.71 -6.98
CA VAL A 255 -2.28 -17.65 -7.41
C VAL A 255 -2.63 -18.81 -8.33
N GLN A 256 -1.78 -19.12 -9.31
CA GLN A 256 -1.96 -20.23 -10.23
C GLN A 256 -2.04 -21.57 -9.49
N GLY A 257 -1.15 -21.80 -8.53
CA GLY A 257 -1.14 -23.00 -7.70
C GLY A 257 -2.43 -23.19 -6.91
N GLU A 258 -2.93 -22.09 -6.29
CA GLU A 258 -4.19 -22.13 -5.55
C GLU A 258 -5.41 -22.33 -6.44
N VAL A 259 -5.42 -21.74 -7.65
CA VAL A 259 -6.48 -21.99 -8.64
C VAL A 259 -6.48 -23.45 -9.08
N ALA A 260 -5.31 -24.03 -9.37
CA ALA A 260 -5.20 -25.42 -9.77
C ALA A 260 -5.65 -26.38 -8.65
N ALA A 261 -5.34 -26.07 -7.39
CA ALA A 261 -5.76 -26.87 -6.22
C ALA A 261 -7.27 -26.77 -5.90
N ALA A 262 -7.94 -25.71 -6.36
CA ALA A 262 -9.36 -25.45 -6.10
C ALA A 262 -10.31 -26.02 -7.19
N ARG A 263 -9.76 -26.48 -8.33
CA ARG A 263 -10.51 -27.09 -9.43
C ARG A 263 -10.80 -28.55 -9.15
#